data_daf92a5c8e36cfd29c6a669ddec12203
#
_entry.id   daf92a5c8e36cfd29c6a669ddec12203
#
_cell.length_a   1.000
_cell.length_b   1.000
_cell.length_c   1.000
_cell.angle_alpha   90.00
_cell.angle_beta   90.00
_cell.angle_gamma   90.00
#
_symmetry.space_group_name_H-M   'P 1'
#
loop_
_entity.id
_entity.type
_entity.pdbx_description
1 polymer ?
#
loop_
_entity_poly.entity_id
_entity_poly.type
_entity_poly.pdbx_seq_one_letter_code
_entity_poly.pdbx_strand_id
1 'polypeptide(L)'
;YNKADYTTDSIKEAEAALHQQIADEGTVLLSNEGILPMAQDTEFSFFSVNSATVSASDSMLGGRNLTQIFEDAGAKINTTLMDFYSEQSKEYGLSSGSISFGDAEDFAIHEVPLSVLQENTEVMDSVKNTVPVYFLKRVAGEGRDMPRSMYNHAESEEDKAKSYLEPDSTELEIISYLNDNFDNVILVTNSNAALELGWVKDYENVKAVLSCTAIESIPYILTGQVNPSGRTVDTFAADASKSPAAQNFGDYQYVDENGELTKYNYVTYEEGIYVGYKYYETRYEDYVMGTGNAGDYTYSNDVAFPFGHGLSYTDFEYSDMSVSYDAATAAYTMKVTVTNTGDMAGKETVQVYVSSPYTQYDIENKVEKASVSLVGFDKTELIEPGESETLSIEIDGDYVASYDAYGAKTY
;
A
#
# COMPACT_ATOMS: atom_id res chain seq x y z
N TYR A 1 -30.00 19.02 -20.77
CA TYR A 1 -29.78 17.68 -20.23
C TYR A 1 -30.27 16.68 -21.28
N ASN A 2 -29.40 15.95 -21.93
CA ASN A 2 -29.78 14.78 -22.70
C ASN A 2 -30.33 13.75 -21.69
N LYS A 3 -31.56 13.30 -21.87
CA LYS A 3 -32.02 12.09 -21.19
C LYS A 3 -31.21 10.94 -21.77
N ALA A 4 -30.17 10.51 -21.07
CA ALA A 4 -29.54 9.24 -21.39
C ALA A 4 -30.48 8.12 -20.95
N ASP A 5 -30.50 7.03 -21.69
CA ASP A 5 -31.28 5.83 -21.40
C ASP A 5 -30.68 5.02 -20.24
N TYR A 6 -30.34 5.70 -19.14
CA TYR A 6 -29.81 5.06 -17.93
C TYR A 6 -30.95 4.78 -16.94
N THR A 7 -30.97 3.57 -16.43
CA THR A 7 -31.79 3.21 -15.27
C THR A 7 -30.93 3.21 -14.01
N THR A 8 -31.56 3.31 -12.85
CA THR A 8 -30.84 3.18 -11.57
C THR A 8 -30.07 1.86 -11.49
N ASP A 9 -30.66 0.76 -11.98
CA ASP A 9 -30.03 -0.56 -11.94
C ASP A 9 -28.82 -0.65 -12.89
N SER A 10 -28.93 -0.10 -14.11
CA SER A 10 -27.78 -0.09 -15.03
C SER A 10 -26.61 0.78 -14.54
N ILE A 11 -26.88 1.83 -13.76
CA ILE A 11 -25.84 2.64 -13.12
C ILE A 11 -25.17 1.84 -12.00
N LYS A 12 -25.93 1.14 -11.17
CA LYS A 12 -25.39 0.30 -10.09
C LYS A 12 -24.53 -0.86 -10.63
N GLU A 13 -24.99 -1.51 -11.70
CA GLU A 13 -24.21 -2.57 -12.35
C GLU A 13 -22.89 -2.04 -12.92
N ALA A 14 -22.92 -0.88 -13.58
CA ALA A 14 -21.72 -0.25 -14.12
C ALA A 14 -20.74 0.20 -13.01
N GLU A 15 -21.28 0.73 -11.91
CA GLU A 15 -20.48 1.11 -10.75
C GLU A 15 -19.85 -0.10 -10.08
N ALA A 16 -20.58 -1.17 -9.84
CA ALA A 16 -20.02 -2.40 -9.26
C ALA A 16 -18.92 -3.00 -10.14
N ALA A 17 -19.13 -3.02 -11.47
CA ALA A 17 -18.11 -3.49 -12.40
C ALA A 17 -16.84 -2.61 -12.38
N LEU A 18 -17.00 -1.29 -12.31
CA LEU A 18 -15.86 -0.37 -12.21
C LEU A 18 -15.11 -0.53 -10.89
N HIS A 19 -15.82 -0.65 -9.76
CA HIS A 19 -15.20 -0.90 -8.46
C HIS A 19 -14.43 -2.21 -8.44
N GLN A 20 -14.98 -3.28 -9.04
CA GLN A 20 -14.28 -4.56 -9.18
C GLN A 20 -13.00 -4.38 -10.00
N GLN A 21 -13.07 -3.71 -11.16
CA GLN A 21 -11.89 -3.45 -11.99
C GLN A 21 -10.82 -2.63 -11.23
N ILE A 22 -11.22 -1.58 -10.50
CA ILE A 22 -10.31 -0.78 -9.68
C ILE A 22 -9.64 -1.66 -8.61
N ALA A 23 -10.39 -2.53 -7.96
CA ALA A 23 -9.84 -3.45 -6.96
C ALA A 23 -8.88 -4.45 -7.59
N ASP A 24 -9.23 -5.05 -8.73
CA ASP A 24 -8.43 -6.04 -9.45
C ASP A 24 -7.09 -5.47 -9.91
N GLU A 25 -7.11 -4.24 -10.44
CA GLU A 25 -5.92 -3.59 -10.99
C GLU A 25 -5.12 -2.78 -9.95
N GLY A 26 -5.73 -2.47 -8.81
CA GLY A 26 -5.12 -1.68 -7.74
C GLY A 26 -4.55 -2.52 -6.59
N THR A 27 -5.00 -3.76 -6.41
CA THR A 27 -4.42 -4.64 -5.39
C THR A 27 -3.01 -5.08 -5.76
N VAL A 28 -2.09 -4.93 -4.83
CA VAL A 28 -0.67 -5.20 -5.04
C VAL A 28 -0.28 -6.49 -4.33
N LEU A 29 0.28 -7.45 -5.07
CA LEU A 29 0.97 -8.59 -4.49
C LEU A 29 2.40 -8.15 -4.16
N LEU A 30 2.67 -7.90 -2.87
CA LEU A 30 3.97 -7.41 -2.40
C LEU A 30 5.02 -8.52 -2.32
N SER A 31 4.62 -9.70 -1.84
CA SER A 31 5.49 -10.88 -1.83
C SER A 31 4.69 -12.17 -1.99
N ASN A 32 5.33 -13.20 -2.55
CA ASN A 32 4.76 -14.54 -2.68
C ASN A 32 5.88 -15.57 -2.77
N GLU A 33 5.97 -16.42 -1.77
CA GLU A 33 6.93 -17.55 -1.76
C GLU A 33 6.37 -18.79 -2.48
N GLY A 34 5.53 -18.58 -3.50
CA GLY A 34 4.99 -19.62 -4.35
C GLY A 34 3.75 -20.31 -3.78
N ILE A 35 3.10 -19.74 -2.76
CA ILE A 35 1.88 -20.29 -2.21
C ILE A 35 0.62 -19.81 -2.95
N LEU A 36 0.67 -18.65 -3.57
CA LEU A 36 -0.43 -18.10 -4.37
C LEU A 36 -0.15 -18.29 -5.88
N PRO A 37 -1.20 -18.52 -6.68
CA PRO A 37 -2.60 -18.68 -6.27
C PRO A 37 -2.88 -20.04 -5.65
N MET A 38 -3.86 -20.10 -4.74
CA MET A 38 -4.34 -21.34 -4.14
C MET A 38 -5.50 -21.97 -4.94
N ALA A 39 -5.78 -23.24 -4.66
CA ALA A 39 -6.92 -23.92 -5.28
C ALA A 39 -8.24 -23.22 -4.92
N GLN A 40 -9.20 -23.23 -5.86
CA GLN A 40 -10.51 -22.58 -5.72
C GLN A 40 -11.31 -23.07 -4.49
N ASP A 41 -11.09 -24.31 -4.06
CA ASP A 41 -11.78 -24.90 -2.93
C ASP A 41 -11.06 -24.72 -1.58
N THR A 42 -9.96 -23.96 -1.56
CA THR A 42 -9.25 -23.57 -0.33
C THR A 42 -10.15 -22.72 0.56
N GLU A 43 -10.21 -23.05 1.84
CA GLU A 43 -10.91 -22.27 2.85
C GLU A 43 -9.92 -21.33 3.57
N PHE A 44 -10.27 -20.05 3.65
CA PHE A 44 -9.45 -19.03 4.27
C PHE A 44 -10.05 -18.60 5.61
N SER A 45 -9.20 -18.47 6.64
CA SER A 45 -9.57 -17.92 7.96
C SER A 45 -8.96 -16.54 8.15
N PHE A 46 -9.80 -15.51 8.14
CA PHE A 46 -9.37 -14.14 8.34
C PHE A 46 -9.29 -13.78 9.81
N PHE A 47 -8.09 -13.58 10.30
CA PHE A 47 -7.79 -13.15 11.65
C PHE A 47 -7.69 -11.62 11.69
N SER A 48 -8.26 -11.00 12.63
CA SER A 48 -8.45 -9.61 13.02
C SER A 48 -9.93 -9.24 13.03
N VAL A 49 -10.34 -8.55 14.08
CA VAL A 49 -11.70 -8.01 14.20
C VAL A 49 -12.06 -7.07 13.05
N ASN A 50 -11.06 -6.41 12.48
CA ASN A 50 -11.26 -5.49 11.36
C ASN A 50 -11.69 -6.19 10.07
N SER A 51 -11.42 -7.49 9.92
CA SER A 51 -11.89 -8.28 8.78
C SER A 51 -13.42 -8.43 8.74
N ALA A 52 -14.06 -8.48 9.92
CA ALA A 52 -15.51 -8.60 10.05
C ALA A 52 -16.24 -7.25 9.90
N THR A 53 -15.54 -6.13 10.00
CA THR A 53 -16.12 -4.78 9.93
C THR A 53 -15.85 -4.05 8.63
N VAL A 54 -14.90 -4.54 7.81
CA VAL A 54 -14.60 -3.94 6.51
C VAL A 54 -15.74 -4.18 5.52
N SER A 55 -15.97 -3.19 4.67
CA SER A 55 -16.94 -3.27 3.58
C SER A 55 -16.33 -2.85 2.25
N ALA A 56 -16.90 -3.35 1.17
CA ALA A 56 -16.55 -2.98 -0.19
C ALA A 56 -16.71 -1.48 -0.44
N SER A 57 -16.01 -0.97 -1.43
CA SER A 57 -16.04 0.44 -1.83
C SER A 57 -17.40 0.90 -2.37
N ASP A 58 -18.26 -0.05 -2.77
CA ASP A 58 -19.65 0.17 -3.18
C ASP A 58 -20.62 0.43 -2.00
N SER A 59 -20.09 0.79 -0.85
CA SER A 59 -20.85 0.97 0.41
C SER A 59 -22.05 1.94 0.31
N MET A 60 -22.00 2.95 -0.54
CA MET A 60 -23.12 3.86 -0.82
C MET A 60 -24.31 3.15 -1.48
N LEU A 61 -24.14 1.97 -2.02
CA LEU A 61 -25.13 1.13 -2.67
C LEU A 61 -25.53 -0.10 -1.87
N GLY A 62 -25.01 -0.24 -0.64
CA GLY A 62 -25.33 -1.35 0.25
C GLY A 62 -24.15 -2.26 0.60
N GLY A 63 -22.97 -1.74 0.55
CA GLY A 63 -21.63 -2.32 0.81
C GLY A 63 -21.58 -3.79 1.22
N ARG A 64 -20.96 -4.61 0.39
CA ARG A 64 -20.76 -6.03 0.69
C ARG A 64 -19.65 -6.19 1.74
N ASN A 65 -19.86 -7.04 2.72
CA ASN A 65 -18.80 -7.45 3.64
C ASN A 65 -17.89 -8.52 2.98
N LEU A 66 -16.81 -8.86 3.66
CA LEU A 66 -15.82 -9.81 3.14
C LEU A 66 -16.43 -11.19 2.86
N THR A 67 -17.35 -11.69 3.71
CA THR A 67 -18.03 -12.98 3.51
C THR A 67 -18.84 -12.98 2.20
N GLN A 68 -19.61 -11.93 1.94
CA GLN A 68 -20.39 -11.80 0.72
C GLN A 68 -19.50 -11.73 -0.54
N ILE A 69 -18.35 -11.06 -0.45
CA ILE A 69 -17.38 -10.98 -1.56
C ILE A 69 -16.80 -12.36 -1.86
N PHE A 70 -16.49 -13.16 -0.82
CA PHE A 70 -16.03 -14.55 -1.01
C PHE A 70 -17.10 -15.42 -1.61
N GLU A 71 -18.36 -15.30 -1.19
CA GLU A 71 -19.50 -16.01 -1.78
C GLU A 71 -19.66 -15.65 -3.26
N ASP A 72 -19.60 -14.38 -3.62
CA ASP A 72 -19.70 -13.90 -5.00
C ASP A 72 -18.56 -14.45 -5.89
N ALA A 73 -17.37 -14.59 -5.34
CA ALA A 73 -16.21 -15.17 -6.03
C ALA A 73 -16.26 -16.70 -6.10
N GLY A 74 -17.21 -17.35 -5.42
CA GLY A 74 -17.26 -18.81 -5.28
C GLY A 74 -16.10 -19.39 -4.48
N ALA A 75 -15.46 -18.55 -3.64
CA ALA A 75 -14.37 -18.93 -2.76
C ALA A 75 -14.88 -19.20 -1.34
N LYS A 76 -14.09 -19.93 -0.54
CA LYS A 76 -14.51 -20.31 0.81
C LYS A 76 -13.83 -19.43 1.86
N ILE A 77 -14.64 -18.95 2.80
CA ILE A 77 -14.18 -18.24 3.99
C ILE A 77 -14.72 -18.93 5.24
N ASN A 78 -13.93 -19.00 6.28
CA ASN A 78 -14.35 -19.58 7.56
C ASN A 78 -15.37 -18.67 8.26
N THR A 79 -16.65 -19.00 8.09
CA THR A 79 -17.76 -18.20 8.66
C THR A 79 -17.82 -18.28 10.17
N THR A 80 -17.38 -19.39 10.80
CA THR A 80 -17.34 -19.52 12.27
C THR A 80 -16.40 -18.45 12.88
N LEU A 81 -15.23 -18.25 12.28
CA LEU A 81 -14.30 -17.20 12.72
C LEU A 81 -14.85 -15.80 12.42
N MET A 82 -15.47 -15.60 11.26
CA MET A 82 -16.07 -14.31 10.89
C MET A 82 -17.22 -13.92 11.82
N ASP A 83 -18.08 -14.87 12.20
CA ASP A 83 -19.18 -14.66 13.15
C ASP A 83 -18.64 -14.30 14.55
N PHE A 84 -17.57 -14.99 14.98
CA PHE A 84 -16.89 -14.66 16.22
C PHE A 84 -16.40 -13.20 16.22
N TYR A 85 -15.64 -12.79 15.19
CA TYR A 85 -15.15 -11.42 15.12
C TYR A 85 -16.27 -10.38 14.93
N SER A 86 -17.34 -10.74 14.25
CA SER A 86 -18.52 -9.88 14.15
C SER A 86 -19.17 -9.63 15.53
N GLU A 87 -19.18 -10.62 16.42
CA GLU A 87 -19.64 -10.41 17.80
C GLU A 87 -18.64 -9.58 18.61
N GLN A 88 -17.34 -9.88 18.48
CA GLN A 88 -16.28 -9.14 19.18
C GLN A 88 -16.16 -7.67 18.73
N SER A 89 -16.57 -7.35 17.52
CA SER A 89 -16.52 -5.97 17.00
C SER A 89 -17.41 -4.96 17.75
N LYS A 90 -18.24 -5.43 18.66
CA LYS A 90 -19.02 -4.58 19.57
C LYS A 90 -18.16 -3.94 20.68
N GLU A 91 -17.01 -4.53 20.97
CA GLU A 91 -16.10 -4.10 22.04
C GLU A 91 -14.70 -3.77 21.53
N TYR A 92 -14.31 -4.35 20.40
CA TYR A 92 -12.96 -4.25 19.82
C TYR A 92 -13.01 -3.65 18.42
N GLY A 93 -11.84 -3.32 17.90
CA GLY A 93 -11.64 -2.82 16.53
C GLY A 93 -11.29 -1.34 16.49
N LEU A 94 -10.83 -0.93 15.32
CA LEU A 94 -10.50 0.48 15.07
C LEU A 94 -11.75 1.35 15.26
N SER A 95 -11.56 2.47 15.94
CA SER A 95 -12.60 3.48 16.04
C SER A 95 -13.04 3.92 14.63
N SER A 96 -14.32 3.74 14.33
CA SER A 96 -14.90 4.20 13.08
C SER A 96 -15.17 5.71 13.06
N GLY A 97 -14.56 6.45 13.98
CA GLY A 97 -14.85 7.84 14.32
C GLY A 97 -15.35 8.66 13.13
N SER A 98 -16.58 9.12 13.23
CA SER A 98 -17.06 10.17 12.34
C SER A 98 -16.17 11.40 12.54
N ILE A 99 -15.81 12.06 11.44
CA ILE A 99 -15.10 13.35 11.49
C ILE A 99 -15.93 14.28 12.40
N SER A 100 -15.44 14.51 13.60
CA SER A 100 -16.01 15.48 14.54
C SER A 100 -15.01 16.61 14.68
N PHE A 101 -15.30 17.73 14.05
CA PHE A 101 -14.45 18.90 14.16
C PHE A 101 -14.40 19.37 15.62
N GLY A 102 -13.30 19.07 16.30
CA GLY A 102 -13.01 19.55 17.65
C GLY A 102 -12.95 18.51 18.75
N ASP A 103 -13.24 17.25 18.49
CA ASP A 103 -12.99 16.14 19.41
C ASP A 103 -11.59 15.54 19.20
N ALA A 104 -10.99 15.01 20.24
CA ALA A 104 -9.75 14.26 20.12
C ALA A 104 -10.02 12.97 19.32
N GLU A 105 -9.17 12.74 18.31
CA GLU A 105 -9.28 11.54 17.49
C GLU A 105 -8.78 10.32 18.24
N ASP A 106 -9.50 9.21 18.08
CA ASP A 106 -9.10 7.93 18.64
C ASP A 106 -8.43 7.07 17.56
N PHE A 107 -7.14 6.81 17.74
CA PHE A 107 -6.33 5.93 16.91
C PHE A 107 -6.01 4.59 17.59
N ALA A 108 -6.65 4.28 18.69
CA ALA A 108 -6.47 2.99 19.36
C ALA A 108 -6.83 1.84 18.41
N ILE A 109 -6.01 0.80 18.42
CA ILE A 109 -6.15 -0.35 17.50
C ILE A 109 -7.22 -1.31 18.03
N HIS A 110 -7.22 -1.58 19.34
CA HIS A 110 -8.20 -2.43 20.02
C HIS A 110 -8.42 -3.79 19.35
N GLU A 111 -7.35 -4.48 18.96
CA GLU A 111 -7.48 -5.84 18.42
C GLU A 111 -7.92 -6.82 19.51
N VAL A 112 -8.66 -7.86 19.14
CA VAL A 112 -9.11 -8.90 20.07
C VAL A 112 -7.90 -9.67 20.59
N PRO A 113 -7.68 -9.75 21.91
CA PRO A 113 -6.56 -10.51 22.47
C PRO A 113 -6.59 -11.98 22.06
N LEU A 114 -5.43 -12.56 21.78
CA LEU A 114 -5.30 -13.98 21.42
C LEU A 114 -5.93 -14.91 22.46
N SER A 115 -5.85 -14.57 23.73
CA SER A 115 -6.46 -15.34 24.82
C SER A 115 -7.98 -15.46 24.67
N VAL A 116 -8.67 -14.39 24.24
CA VAL A 116 -10.12 -14.38 24.02
C VAL A 116 -10.49 -15.32 22.85
N LEU A 117 -9.67 -15.31 21.79
CA LEU A 117 -9.82 -16.24 20.67
C LEU A 117 -9.63 -17.69 21.13
N GLN A 118 -8.57 -17.97 21.91
CA GLN A 118 -8.21 -19.32 22.37
C GLN A 118 -9.21 -19.91 23.37
N GLU A 119 -9.93 -19.10 24.14
CA GLU A 119 -11.02 -19.55 24.99
C GLU A 119 -12.21 -20.14 24.23
N ASN A 120 -12.36 -19.78 22.93
CA ASN A 120 -13.42 -20.31 22.09
C ASN A 120 -12.96 -21.57 21.32
N THR A 121 -13.22 -22.73 21.91
CA THR A 121 -12.80 -24.02 21.35
C THR A 121 -13.38 -24.28 19.96
N GLU A 122 -14.62 -23.88 19.68
CA GLU A 122 -15.28 -24.08 18.39
C GLU A 122 -14.56 -23.28 17.29
N VAL A 123 -14.22 -22.03 17.58
CA VAL A 123 -13.45 -21.17 16.67
C VAL A 123 -12.07 -21.76 16.43
N MET A 124 -11.36 -22.17 17.49
CA MET A 124 -10.01 -22.74 17.39
C MET A 124 -10.00 -24.09 16.63
N ASP A 125 -11.08 -24.85 16.74
CA ASP A 125 -11.22 -26.08 15.95
C ASP A 125 -11.50 -25.79 14.47
N SER A 126 -12.27 -24.75 14.16
CA SER A 126 -12.66 -24.40 12.81
C SER A 126 -11.48 -23.94 11.92
N VAL A 127 -10.42 -23.38 12.52
CA VAL A 127 -9.28 -22.83 11.77
C VAL A 127 -8.20 -23.86 11.42
N LYS A 128 -8.24 -25.08 11.99
CA LYS A 128 -7.14 -26.06 11.92
C LYS A 128 -6.78 -26.55 10.51
N ASN A 129 -7.72 -26.55 9.58
CA ASN A 129 -7.52 -27.05 8.22
C ASN A 129 -7.77 -25.98 7.17
N THR A 130 -7.61 -24.74 7.54
CA THR A 130 -7.77 -23.57 6.66
C THR A 130 -6.44 -22.86 6.44
N VAL A 131 -6.40 -21.93 5.52
CA VAL A 131 -5.24 -21.04 5.33
C VAL A 131 -5.48 -19.76 6.12
N PRO A 132 -4.65 -19.46 7.12
CA PRO A 132 -4.79 -18.24 7.89
C PRO A 132 -4.38 -17.01 7.08
N VAL A 133 -5.22 -15.97 7.18
CA VAL A 133 -4.97 -14.65 6.63
C VAL A 133 -5.03 -13.65 7.77
N TYR A 134 -3.92 -12.97 8.07
CA TYR A 134 -3.98 -11.84 8.99
C TYR A 134 -4.37 -10.57 8.24
N PHE A 135 -5.42 -9.88 8.71
CA PHE A 135 -5.98 -8.69 8.07
C PHE A 135 -5.58 -7.43 8.83
N LEU A 136 -4.46 -6.83 8.44
CA LEU A 136 -3.88 -5.65 9.08
C LEU A 136 -4.52 -4.37 8.50
N LYS A 137 -5.30 -3.66 9.31
CA LYS A 137 -6.00 -2.44 8.88
C LYS A 137 -5.49 -1.22 9.63
N ARG A 138 -5.36 -0.10 8.89
CA ARG A 138 -5.20 1.24 9.45
C ARG A 138 -6.12 2.21 8.75
N VAL A 139 -6.59 3.21 9.47
CA VAL A 139 -7.48 4.25 8.94
C VAL A 139 -6.85 5.62 9.18
N ALA A 140 -6.64 6.35 8.10
CA ALA A 140 -6.24 7.75 8.11
C ALA A 140 -6.95 8.47 6.97
N GLY A 141 -7.02 9.77 6.99
CA GLY A 141 -7.66 10.54 5.92
C GLY A 141 -7.98 11.96 6.33
N GLU A 142 -8.83 12.61 5.57
CA GLU A 142 -9.27 13.97 5.82
C GLU A 142 -9.87 14.11 7.23
N GLY A 143 -9.35 15.09 7.99
CA GLY A 143 -9.74 15.33 9.38
C GLY A 143 -9.27 14.28 10.38
N ARG A 144 -8.38 13.37 9.96
CA ARG A 144 -7.78 12.32 10.80
C ARG A 144 -6.29 12.20 10.49
N ASP A 145 -5.51 13.15 11.00
CA ASP A 145 -4.06 13.14 10.88
C ASP A 145 -3.47 12.02 11.73
N MET A 146 -2.67 11.15 11.10
CA MET A 146 -2.03 10.04 11.81
C MET A 146 -1.12 10.56 12.92
N PRO A 147 -1.16 9.96 14.11
CA PRO A 147 -0.22 10.31 15.18
C PRO A 147 1.19 9.82 14.83
N ARG A 148 2.22 10.56 15.24
CA ARG A 148 3.63 10.15 15.09
C ARG A 148 3.99 8.95 15.96
N SER A 149 3.28 8.78 17.06
CA SER A 149 3.41 7.63 17.95
C SER A 149 2.07 7.34 18.62
N MET A 150 1.94 6.14 19.12
CA MET A 150 0.75 5.67 19.83
C MET A 150 0.68 6.13 21.29
N TYR A 151 1.48 7.13 21.69
CA TYR A 151 1.63 7.56 23.09
C TYR A 151 0.30 7.88 23.78
N ASN A 152 -0.62 8.54 23.08
CA ASN A 152 -1.95 8.89 23.61
C ASN A 152 -3.06 7.89 23.23
N HIS A 153 -2.74 6.84 22.47
CA HIS A 153 -3.73 5.94 21.87
C HIS A 153 -3.55 4.48 22.27
N ALA A 154 -2.41 4.10 22.84
CA ALA A 154 -2.15 2.76 23.32
C ALA A 154 -2.16 2.69 24.85
N GLU A 155 -2.51 1.51 25.40
CA GLU A 155 -2.52 1.28 26.85
C GLU A 155 -1.15 0.85 27.37
N SER A 156 -0.44 -0.04 26.64
CA SER A 156 0.86 -0.56 27.05
C SER A 156 1.99 0.44 26.80
N GLU A 157 3.00 0.48 27.68
CA GLU A 157 4.18 1.34 27.48
C GLU A 157 5.00 0.94 26.26
N GLU A 158 4.95 -0.34 25.85
CA GLU A 158 5.59 -0.84 24.65
C GLU A 158 4.94 -0.24 23.39
N ASP A 159 3.62 -0.29 23.31
CA ASP A 159 2.89 0.18 22.14
C ASP A 159 2.83 1.71 22.06
N LYS A 160 2.89 2.42 23.18
CA LYS A 160 3.00 3.88 23.19
C LYS A 160 4.21 4.42 22.43
N ALA A 161 5.29 3.62 22.37
CA ALA A 161 6.52 4.01 21.68
C ALA A 161 6.46 3.73 20.15
N LYS A 162 5.53 2.90 19.71
CA LYS A 162 5.39 2.52 18.29
C LYS A 162 4.74 3.63 17.46
N SER A 163 4.96 3.56 16.15
CA SER A 163 4.19 4.35 15.20
C SER A 163 2.81 3.74 14.95
N TYR A 164 1.87 4.53 14.46
CA TYR A 164 0.56 4.00 14.05
C TYR A 164 0.66 3.06 12.83
N LEU A 165 1.76 3.12 12.09
CA LEU A 165 2.01 2.30 10.89
C LEU A 165 2.55 0.91 11.23
N GLU A 166 2.97 0.67 12.47
CA GLU A 166 3.42 -0.62 12.98
C GLU A 166 2.24 -1.44 13.54
N PRO A 167 2.34 -2.77 13.58
CA PRO A 167 1.43 -3.59 14.37
C PRO A 167 1.69 -3.39 15.89
N ASP A 168 0.61 -3.35 16.67
CA ASP A 168 0.71 -3.30 18.13
C ASP A 168 1.09 -4.69 18.72
N SER A 169 1.27 -4.76 20.04
CA SER A 169 1.66 -5.99 20.71
C SER A 169 0.60 -7.09 20.61
N THR A 170 -0.69 -6.73 20.58
CA THR A 170 -1.81 -7.69 20.45
C THR A 170 -1.87 -8.28 19.03
N GLU A 171 -1.70 -7.43 18.02
CA GLU A 171 -1.60 -7.87 16.62
C GLU A 171 -0.40 -8.80 16.41
N LEU A 172 0.78 -8.42 16.95
CA LEU A 172 1.99 -9.25 16.87
C LEU A 172 1.86 -10.58 17.62
N GLU A 173 1.11 -10.65 18.74
CA GLU A 173 0.84 -11.90 19.43
C GLU A 173 0.04 -12.87 18.55
N ILE A 174 -0.98 -12.36 17.84
CA ILE A 174 -1.76 -13.18 16.89
C ILE A 174 -0.88 -13.60 15.70
N ILE A 175 -0.13 -12.70 15.11
CA ILE A 175 0.76 -13.00 13.98
C ILE A 175 1.80 -14.06 14.37
N SER A 176 2.39 -13.94 15.57
CA SER A 176 3.33 -14.92 16.12
C SER A 176 2.67 -16.28 16.29
N TYR A 177 1.43 -16.30 16.84
CA TYR A 177 0.67 -17.54 16.97
C TYR A 177 0.41 -18.18 15.60
N LEU A 178 0.05 -17.42 14.59
CA LEU A 178 -0.18 -17.94 13.24
C LEU A 178 1.13 -18.48 12.63
N ASN A 179 2.22 -17.75 12.76
CA ASN A 179 3.54 -18.19 12.31
C ASN A 179 3.98 -19.49 12.95
N ASP A 180 3.71 -19.68 14.25
CA ASP A 180 4.17 -20.86 15.00
C ASP A 180 3.29 -22.09 14.77
N ASN A 181 2.06 -21.94 14.29
CA ASN A 181 1.09 -23.01 14.20
C ASN A 181 0.65 -23.37 12.76
N PHE A 182 1.06 -22.57 11.76
CA PHE A 182 0.70 -22.79 10.35
C PHE A 182 1.92 -22.62 9.45
N ASP A 183 2.05 -23.47 8.43
CA ASP A 183 3.15 -23.45 7.48
C ASP A 183 3.01 -22.33 6.42
N ASN A 184 1.79 -21.84 6.18
CA ASN A 184 1.46 -20.86 5.16
C ASN A 184 0.52 -19.82 5.74
N VAL A 185 1.03 -18.65 6.05
CA VAL A 185 0.25 -17.47 6.51
C VAL A 185 0.25 -16.43 5.41
N ILE A 186 -0.88 -15.81 5.18
CA ILE A 186 -1.02 -14.68 4.26
C ILE A 186 -1.24 -13.41 5.10
N LEU A 187 -0.53 -12.34 4.77
CA LEU A 187 -0.79 -11.00 5.30
C LEU A 187 -1.55 -10.19 4.25
N VAL A 188 -2.69 -9.64 4.62
CA VAL A 188 -3.41 -8.65 3.80
C VAL A 188 -3.39 -7.33 4.54
N THR A 189 -2.84 -6.30 3.92
CA THR A 189 -2.89 -4.93 4.47
C THR A 189 -4.00 -4.14 3.80
N ASN A 190 -4.84 -3.47 4.62
CA ASN A 190 -5.89 -2.58 4.15
C ASN A 190 -5.72 -1.20 4.79
N SER A 191 -5.04 -0.33 4.07
CA SER A 191 -4.69 1.01 4.53
C SER A 191 -4.54 1.97 3.35
N ASN A 192 -4.85 3.24 3.59
CA ASN A 192 -4.57 4.34 2.64
C ASN A 192 -3.13 4.87 2.78
N ALA A 193 -2.38 4.40 3.77
CA ALA A 193 -0.98 4.74 3.98
C ALA A 193 -0.09 3.50 3.80
N ALA A 194 1.14 3.70 3.35
CA ALA A 194 2.15 2.65 3.33
C ALA A 194 2.53 2.29 4.77
N LEU A 195 2.21 1.06 5.18
CA LEU A 195 2.52 0.55 6.51
C LEU A 195 4.00 0.21 6.63
N GLU A 196 4.52 0.19 7.86
CA GLU A 196 5.85 -0.32 8.14
C GLU A 196 5.81 -1.84 8.11
N LEU A 197 6.43 -2.44 7.09
CA LEU A 197 6.42 -3.89 6.85
C LEU A 197 7.81 -4.55 7.00
N GLY A 198 8.78 -3.83 7.55
CA GLY A 198 10.12 -4.38 7.77
C GLY A 198 10.17 -5.57 8.73
N TRP A 199 9.18 -5.70 9.60
CA TRP A 199 9.05 -6.79 10.56
C TRP A 199 8.60 -8.13 9.94
N VAL A 200 7.99 -8.11 8.75
CA VAL A 200 7.45 -9.33 8.10
C VAL A 200 8.53 -10.39 7.87
N LYS A 201 9.76 -9.97 7.59
CA LYS A 201 10.92 -10.87 7.40
C LYS A 201 11.27 -11.73 8.62
N ASP A 202 10.78 -11.35 9.80
CA ASP A 202 11.04 -12.07 11.05
C ASP A 202 10.02 -13.21 11.28
N TYR A 203 9.03 -13.35 10.40
CA TYR A 203 7.96 -14.36 10.42
C TYR A 203 8.05 -15.27 9.20
N GLU A 204 8.82 -16.35 9.31
CA GLU A 204 9.18 -17.22 8.19
C GLU A 204 7.99 -17.91 7.51
N ASN A 205 6.85 -18.06 8.20
CA ASN A 205 5.64 -18.67 7.66
C ASN A 205 4.64 -17.66 7.09
N VAL A 206 4.93 -16.35 7.14
CA VAL A 206 4.21 -15.34 6.35
C VAL A 206 4.72 -15.41 4.90
N LYS A 207 4.07 -16.24 4.09
CA LYS A 207 4.52 -16.63 2.74
C LYS A 207 4.02 -15.72 1.62
N ALA A 208 3.00 -14.94 1.86
CA ALA A 208 2.49 -13.97 0.89
C ALA A 208 1.97 -12.71 1.59
N VAL A 209 2.18 -11.56 0.95
CA VAL A 209 1.71 -10.26 1.42
C VAL A 209 0.97 -9.55 0.29
N LEU A 210 -0.29 -9.18 0.54
CA LEU A 210 -1.10 -8.36 -0.35
C LEU A 210 -1.33 -6.98 0.29
N SER A 211 -1.37 -5.95 -0.53
CA SER A 211 -1.79 -4.60 -0.11
C SER A 211 -2.97 -4.14 -0.96
N CYS A 212 -4.05 -3.73 -0.31
CA CYS A 212 -5.25 -3.25 -0.98
C CYS A 212 -5.90 -2.10 -0.20
N THR A 213 -6.57 -1.21 -0.90
CA THR A 213 -7.52 -0.25 -0.33
C THR A 213 -8.95 -0.72 -0.49
N ALA A 214 -9.25 -1.41 -1.60
CA ALA A 214 -10.52 -2.05 -1.91
C ALA A 214 -10.41 -3.57 -1.71
N ILE A 215 -11.41 -4.17 -1.06
CA ILE A 215 -11.36 -5.59 -0.66
C ILE A 215 -11.97 -6.54 -1.68
N GLU A 216 -12.62 -6.02 -2.71
CA GLU A 216 -13.40 -6.76 -3.68
C GLU A 216 -12.58 -7.80 -4.43
N SER A 217 -11.28 -7.55 -4.64
CA SER A 217 -10.40 -8.43 -5.41
C SER A 217 -9.72 -9.52 -4.58
N ILE A 218 -9.78 -9.46 -3.25
CA ILE A 218 -9.06 -10.39 -2.38
C ILE A 218 -9.30 -11.85 -2.75
N PRO A 219 -10.55 -12.39 -2.77
CA PRO A 219 -10.76 -13.81 -3.08
C PRO A 219 -10.34 -14.18 -4.50
N TYR A 220 -10.51 -13.27 -5.46
CA TYR A 220 -10.17 -13.52 -6.87
C TYR A 220 -8.66 -13.65 -7.06
N ILE A 221 -7.87 -12.84 -6.36
CA ILE A 221 -6.41 -12.93 -6.38
C ILE A 221 -5.95 -14.17 -5.61
N LEU A 222 -6.45 -14.41 -4.39
CA LEU A 222 -6.05 -15.58 -3.60
C LEU A 222 -6.26 -16.90 -4.33
N THR A 223 -7.28 -16.97 -5.19
CA THR A 223 -7.63 -18.19 -5.94
C THR A 223 -7.19 -18.18 -7.40
N GLY A 224 -6.50 -17.13 -7.85
CA GLY A 224 -5.99 -17.04 -9.21
C GLY A 224 -7.03 -16.75 -10.30
N GLN A 225 -8.23 -16.32 -9.91
CA GLN A 225 -9.23 -15.85 -10.88
C GLN A 225 -8.84 -14.50 -11.49
N VAL A 226 -8.07 -13.72 -10.73
CA VAL A 226 -7.44 -12.46 -11.17
C VAL A 226 -5.94 -12.59 -10.94
N ASN A 227 -5.15 -12.27 -11.96
CA ASN A 227 -3.72 -12.14 -11.86
C ASN A 227 -3.41 -10.72 -11.38
N PRO A 228 -2.75 -10.52 -10.20
CA PRO A 228 -2.47 -9.19 -9.68
C PRO A 228 -1.57 -8.39 -10.63
N SER A 229 -1.91 -7.12 -10.81
CA SER A 229 -1.15 -6.19 -11.67
C SER A 229 -0.94 -4.81 -11.04
N GLY A 230 -1.34 -4.65 -9.79
CA GLY A 230 -1.14 -3.43 -9.02
C GLY A 230 0.35 -3.16 -8.76
N ARG A 231 0.69 -1.88 -8.60
CA ARG A 231 2.02 -1.42 -8.21
C ARG A 231 1.89 -0.47 -7.02
N THR A 232 2.86 -0.53 -6.12
CA THR A 232 2.92 0.40 -4.99
C THR A 232 3.05 1.84 -5.50
N VAL A 233 2.26 2.73 -4.91
CA VAL A 233 2.30 4.17 -5.20
C VAL A 233 3.07 4.94 -4.14
N ASP A 234 3.65 4.23 -3.19
CA ASP A 234 4.53 4.75 -2.14
C ASP A 234 5.62 3.73 -1.82
N THR A 235 6.64 4.15 -1.07
CA THR A 235 7.66 3.26 -0.51
C THR A 235 7.16 2.73 0.82
N PHE A 236 7.05 1.42 0.96
CA PHE A 236 6.81 0.78 2.25
C PHE A 236 8.13 0.73 3.02
N ALA A 237 8.29 1.62 3.97
CA ALA A 237 9.50 1.69 4.78
C ALA A 237 9.59 0.52 5.77
N ALA A 238 10.79 0.17 6.15
CA ALA A 238 11.02 -0.70 7.31
C ALA A 238 10.83 0.06 8.63
N ASP A 239 11.13 1.35 8.61
CA ASP A 239 10.95 2.31 9.71
C ASP A 239 10.67 3.69 9.08
N ALA A 240 9.41 4.08 9.05
CA ALA A 240 8.98 5.34 8.41
C ALA A 240 9.50 6.58 9.14
N SER A 241 9.84 6.47 10.42
CA SER A 241 10.38 7.58 11.21
C SER A 241 11.72 8.12 10.70
N LYS A 242 12.45 7.32 9.91
CA LYS A 242 13.74 7.71 9.31
C LYS A 242 13.59 8.63 8.09
N SER A 243 12.43 8.74 7.50
CA SER A 243 12.22 9.62 6.35
C SER A 243 12.21 11.09 6.75
N PRO A 244 12.72 12.00 5.90
CA PRO A 244 12.66 13.43 6.20
C PRO A 244 11.23 13.95 6.39
N ALA A 245 10.27 13.45 5.60
CA ALA A 245 8.86 13.82 5.72
C ALA A 245 8.30 13.47 7.11
N ALA A 246 8.62 12.28 7.65
CA ALA A 246 8.19 11.88 8.99
C ALA A 246 8.82 12.73 10.09
N GLN A 247 10.05 13.25 9.88
CA GLN A 247 10.70 14.15 10.85
C GLN A 247 10.03 15.53 10.88
N ASN A 248 9.53 16.00 9.73
CA ASN A 248 8.92 17.31 9.58
C ASN A 248 7.40 17.30 9.77
N PHE A 249 6.78 16.14 9.66
CA PHE A 249 5.37 15.92 9.97
C PHE A 249 5.18 15.79 11.48
N GLY A 250 4.20 16.47 12.04
CA GLY A 250 3.87 16.24 13.43
C GLY A 250 3.13 17.35 14.14
N ASP A 251 3.00 17.16 15.44
CA ASP A 251 2.19 17.96 16.36
C ASP A 251 2.91 19.24 16.81
N TYR A 252 3.49 19.98 15.87
CA TYR A 252 4.11 21.25 16.17
C TYR A 252 3.04 22.32 16.39
N GLN A 253 3.02 22.90 17.60
CA GLN A 253 2.07 23.92 17.97
C GLN A 253 2.78 25.25 18.19
N TYR A 254 2.12 26.34 17.79
CA TYR A 254 2.57 27.67 18.16
C TYR A 254 2.41 27.88 19.66
N VAL A 255 3.35 28.59 20.26
CA VAL A 255 3.24 29.11 21.60
C VAL A 255 2.78 30.57 21.58
N ASP A 256 2.05 31.00 22.58
CA ASP A 256 1.66 32.38 22.75
C ASP A 256 2.80 33.22 23.36
N GLU A 257 2.54 34.49 23.63
CA GLU A 257 3.51 35.43 24.23
C GLU A 257 3.96 35.04 25.66
N ASN A 258 3.24 34.17 26.34
CA ASN A 258 3.56 33.64 27.67
C ASN A 258 4.30 32.30 27.60
N GLY A 259 4.48 31.73 26.39
CA GLY A 259 5.08 30.42 26.20
C GLY A 259 4.12 29.25 26.36
N GLU A 260 2.81 29.51 26.41
CA GLU A 260 1.77 28.46 26.48
C GLU A 260 1.39 27.98 25.08
N LEU A 261 1.16 26.67 24.93
CA LEU A 261 0.75 26.07 23.66
C LEU A 261 -0.61 26.64 23.21
N THR A 262 -0.68 27.04 21.95
CA THR A 262 -1.93 27.45 21.32
C THR A 262 -2.62 26.23 20.67
N LYS A 263 -3.85 26.40 20.18
CA LYS A 263 -4.55 25.38 19.38
C LYS A 263 -4.13 25.33 17.90
N TYR A 264 -3.17 26.15 17.49
CA TYR A 264 -2.75 26.26 16.10
C TYR A 264 -1.49 25.47 15.88
N ASN A 265 -1.57 24.52 14.91
CA ASN A 265 -0.45 23.69 14.47
C ASN A 265 0.28 24.33 13.29
N TYR A 266 1.50 23.90 13.06
CA TYR A 266 2.25 24.22 11.85
C TYR A 266 3.04 23.00 11.38
N VAL A 267 3.36 22.98 10.08
CA VAL A 267 4.20 21.97 9.45
C VAL A 267 5.35 22.68 8.75
N THR A 268 6.54 22.10 8.81
CA THR A 268 7.71 22.55 8.06
C THR A 268 7.97 21.60 6.90
N TYR A 269 8.24 22.14 5.71
CA TYR A 269 8.53 21.37 4.49
C TYR A 269 10.04 21.38 4.20
N GLU A 270 10.85 21.01 5.19
CA GLU A 270 12.32 21.06 5.09
C GLU A 270 12.90 19.91 4.26
N GLU A 271 12.11 18.86 4.00
CA GLU A 271 12.48 17.72 3.15
C GLU A 271 12.70 18.10 1.68
N GLY A 272 12.18 19.24 1.23
CA GLY A 272 12.29 19.69 -0.15
C GLY A 272 11.66 18.70 -1.13
N ILE A 273 12.41 18.28 -2.15
CA ILE A 273 11.96 17.30 -3.16
C ILE A 273 12.11 15.85 -2.69
N TYR A 274 12.75 15.60 -1.53
CA TYR A 274 13.12 14.28 -1.06
C TYR A 274 12.00 13.64 -0.24
N VAL A 275 10.89 13.34 -0.92
CA VAL A 275 9.71 12.67 -0.36
C VAL A 275 9.54 11.30 -1.01
N GLY A 276 9.16 10.29 -0.23
CA GLY A 276 8.93 8.93 -0.69
C GLY A 276 10.15 8.35 -1.40
N TYR A 277 9.97 7.70 -2.55
CA TYR A 277 11.04 7.05 -3.29
C TYR A 277 12.18 7.98 -3.70
N LYS A 278 11.91 9.28 -3.93
CA LYS A 278 12.96 10.25 -4.24
C LYS A 278 13.99 10.38 -3.13
N TYR A 279 13.56 10.24 -1.88
CA TYR A 279 14.47 10.16 -0.76
C TYR A 279 15.23 8.83 -0.76
N TYR A 280 14.50 7.70 -0.72
CA TYR A 280 15.09 6.39 -0.52
C TYR A 280 16.06 6.00 -1.65
N GLU A 281 15.69 6.26 -2.90
CA GLU A 281 16.54 5.94 -4.06
C GLU A 281 17.76 6.87 -4.14
N THR A 282 17.62 8.15 -3.79
CA THR A 282 18.78 9.08 -3.77
C THR A 282 19.76 8.71 -2.64
N ARG A 283 19.26 8.32 -1.46
CA ARG A 283 20.13 7.83 -0.38
C ARG A 283 20.84 6.54 -0.74
N TYR A 284 20.17 5.65 -1.47
CA TYR A 284 20.78 4.43 -1.99
C TYR A 284 21.90 4.74 -2.98
N GLU A 285 21.69 5.67 -3.91
CA GLU A 285 22.72 6.11 -4.83
C GLU A 285 23.92 6.71 -4.07
N ASP A 286 23.70 7.59 -3.12
CA ASP A 286 24.74 8.16 -2.26
C ASP A 286 25.57 7.08 -1.54
N TYR A 287 24.89 6.06 -1.00
CA TYR A 287 25.55 4.94 -0.34
C TYR A 287 26.41 4.14 -1.31
N VAL A 288 25.89 3.76 -2.48
CA VAL A 288 26.60 2.95 -3.49
C VAL A 288 27.79 3.70 -4.08
N MET A 289 27.61 4.99 -4.36
CA MET A 289 28.65 5.84 -4.97
C MET A 289 29.67 6.36 -3.94
N GLY A 290 29.39 6.22 -2.65
CA GLY A 290 30.19 6.80 -1.58
C GLY A 290 30.21 8.31 -1.59
N THR A 291 29.13 8.92 -2.04
CA THR A 291 28.92 10.37 -2.13
C THR A 291 27.88 10.83 -1.10
N GLY A 292 27.73 12.13 -0.96
CA GLY A 292 26.75 12.71 -0.05
C GLY A 292 27.03 12.34 1.42
N ASN A 293 25.97 12.24 2.20
CA ASN A 293 25.99 11.86 3.61
C ASN A 293 24.94 10.77 3.87
N ALA A 294 25.17 9.59 3.32
CA ALA A 294 24.25 8.46 3.47
C ALA A 294 24.19 7.92 4.92
N GLY A 295 25.24 8.18 5.71
CA GLY A 295 25.32 7.70 7.09
C GLY A 295 25.38 6.17 7.14
N ASP A 296 24.51 5.57 7.96
CA ASP A 296 24.33 4.14 8.14
C ASP A 296 23.21 3.55 7.26
N TYR A 297 22.72 4.32 6.28
CA TYR A 297 21.67 3.88 5.37
C TYR A 297 22.07 2.62 4.62
N THR A 298 21.17 1.62 4.61
CA THR A 298 21.23 0.48 3.72
C THR A 298 19.84 0.19 3.18
N TYR A 299 19.72 0.03 1.87
CA TYR A 299 18.43 -0.11 1.21
C TYR A 299 17.54 -1.20 1.84
N SER A 300 18.12 -2.38 2.07
CA SER A 300 17.39 -3.53 2.64
C SER A 300 16.97 -3.37 4.11
N ASN A 301 17.55 -2.41 4.83
CA ASN A 301 17.16 -2.12 6.21
C ASN A 301 16.16 -0.97 6.32
N ASP A 302 16.07 -0.14 5.30
CA ASP A 302 15.26 1.08 5.32
C ASP A 302 13.99 0.97 4.43
N VAL A 303 14.03 0.06 3.43
CA VAL A 303 12.92 -0.18 2.50
C VAL A 303 12.45 -1.63 2.59
N ALA A 304 11.19 -1.84 2.96
CA ALA A 304 10.55 -3.16 2.93
C ALA A 304 10.09 -3.50 1.50
N PHE A 305 9.35 -2.58 0.86
CA PHE A 305 8.95 -2.71 -0.55
C PHE A 305 9.08 -1.35 -1.24
N PRO A 306 9.77 -1.29 -2.40
CA PRO A 306 10.00 -0.02 -3.08
C PRO A 306 8.72 0.53 -3.74
N PHE A 307 8.75 1.81 -4.08
CA PHE A 307 7.78 2.44 -4.97
C PHE A 307 7.77 1.73 -6.33
N GLY A 308 6.60 1.57 -6.93
CA GLY A 308 6.43 0.91 -8.23
C GLY A 308 6.55 -0.62 -8.18
N HIS A 309 6.71 -1.21 -6.98
CA HIS A 309 6.80 -2.66 -6.79
C HIS A 309 5.43 -3.34 -6.88
N GLY A 310 5.44 -4.56 -7.35
CA GLY A 310 4.30 -5.48 -7.35
C GLY A 310 4.63 -6.72 -8.17
N LEU A 311 4.15 -7.86 -7.71
CA LEU A 311 4.33 -9.16 -8.35
C LEU A 311 3.11 -9.53 -9.20
N SER A 312 3.32 -10.46 -10.12
CA SER A 312 2.30 -11.10 -10.93
C SER A 312 2.42 -12.62 -10.78
N TYR A 313 1.39 -13.36 -11.16
CA TYR A 313 1.44 -14.83 -11.29
C TYR A 313 2.05 -15.28 -12.63
N THR A 314 2.43 -14.33 -13.49
CA THR A 314 3.10 -14.58 -14.76
C THR A 314 4.34 -13.69 -14.89
N ASP A 315 5.20 -13.99 -15.86
CA ASP A 315 6.41 -13.25 -16.12
C ASP A 315 6.29 -12.42 -17.40
N PHE A 316 6.94 -11.26 -17.45
CA PHE A 316 6.97 -10.38 -18.61
C PHE A 316 8.39 -10.07 -19.03
N GLU A 317 8.62 -10.02 -20.34
CA GLU A 317 9.87 -9.59 -20.94
C GLU A 317 9.67 -8.29 -21.72
N TYR A 318 10.63 -7.37 -21.59
CA TYR A 318 10.63 -6.07 -22.27
C TYR A 318 11.61 -6.10 -23.44
N SER A 319 11.16 -5.65 -24.62
CA SER A 319 11.97 -5.58 -25.84
C SER A 319 11.69 -4.34 -26.66
N ASP A 320 12.48 -4.12 -27.70
CA ASP A 320 12.30 -3.07 -28.72
C ASP A 320 12.11 -1.66 -28.14
N MET A 321 12.81 -1.35 -27.04
CA MET A 321 12.74 -0.03 -26.42
C MET A 321 13.34 1.04 -27.33
N SER A 322 12.61 2.13 -27.50
CA SER A 322 13.08 3.31 -28.23
C SER A 322 12.53 4.60 -27.61
N VAL A 323 13.34 5.67 -27.70
CA VAL A 323 12.97 7.01 -27.23
C VAL A 323 13.16 7.99 -28.38
N SER A 324 12.19 8.84 -28.63
CA SER A 324 12.28 9.94 -29.57
C SER A 324 11.87 11.25 -28.93
N TYR A 325 12.41 12.37 -29.41
CA TYR A 325 12.12 13.72 -28.94
C TYR A 325 11.57 14.58 -30.09
N ASP A 326 10.46 15.24 -29.84
CA ASP A 326 9.88 16.25 -30.74
C ASP A 326 10.16 17.65 -30.20
N ALA A 327 11.03 18.38 -30.88
CA ALA A 327 11.41 19.74 -30.46
C ALA A 327 10.28 20.78 -30.68
N ALA A 328 9.25 20.47 -31.49
CA ALA A 328 8.14 21.39 -31.69
C ALA A 328 7.15 21.38 -30.53
N THR A 329 6.99 20.23 -29.86
CA THR A 329 6.10 20.05 -28.72
C THR A 329 6.86 19.95 -27.39
N ALA A 330 8.19 19.86 -27.42
CA ALA A 330 9.07 19.60 -26.29
C ALA A 330 8.70 18.29 -25.55
N ALA A 331 8.19 17.29 -26.29
CA ALA A 331 7.76 16.01 -25.73
C ALA A 331 8.69 14.87 -26.15
N TYR A 332 8.82 13.89 -25.25
CA TYR A 332 9.45 12.61 -25.55
C TYR A 332 8.36 11.56 -25.81
N THR A 333 8.65 10.62 -26.68
CA THR A 333 7.83 9.41 -26.85
C THR A 333 8.71 8.20 -26.58
N MET A 334 8.36 7.42 -25.58
CA MET A 334 8.99 6.14 -25.28
C MET A 334 8.10 5.02 -25.80
N LYS A 335 8.70 4.08 -26.53
CA LYS A 335 8.02 2.85 -26.96
C LYS A 335 8.73 1.64 -26.41
N VAL A 336 7.96 0.64 -26.02
CA VAL A 336 8.46 -0.64 -25.53
C VAL A 336 7.46 -1.74 -25.83
N THR A 337 7.95 -2.91 -26.18
CA THR A 337 7.13 -4.11 -26.37
C THR A 337 7.21 -4.96 -25.10
N VAL A 338 6.07 -5.33 -24.53
CA VAL A 338 5.91 -6.22 -23.38
C VAL A 338 5.38 -7.56 -23.87
N THR A 339 6.08 -8.62 -23.57
CA THR A 339 5.68 -10.01 -23.90
C THR A 339 5.39 -10.78 -22.62
N ASN A 340 4.25 -11.45 -22.55
CA ASN A 340 3.95 -12.39 -21.49
C ASN A 340 4.70 -13.70 -21.74
N THR A 341 5.70 -14.01 -20.94
CA THR A 341 6.56 -15.20 -21.07
C THR A 341 6.18 -16.32 -20.11
N GLY A 342 5.20 -16.10 -19.24
CA GLY A 342 4.70 -17.11 -18.30
C GLY A 342 3.47 -17.87 -18.82
N ASP A 343 2.77 -18.53 -17.92
CA ASP A 343 1.70 -19.48 -18.25
C ASP A 343 0.28 -18.94 -17.96
N MET A 344 0.15 -17.74 -17.42
CA MET A 344 -1.14 -17.12 -17.07
C MET A 344 -1.30 -15.78 -17.77
N ALA A 345 -2.51 -15.48 -18.24
CA ALA A 345 -2.82 -14.15 -18.77
C ALA A 345 -2.63 -13.08 -17.69
N GLY A 346 -2.09 -11.93 -18.06
CA GLY A 346 -1.80 -10.86 -17.09
C GLY A 346 -1.62 -9.49 -17.72
N LYS A 347 -1.63 -8.47 -16.88
CA LYS A 347 -1.33 -7.08 -17.25
C LYS A 347 -0.01 -6.67 -16.64
N GLU A 348 0.74 -5.83 -17.34
CA GLU A 348 2.00 -5.26 -16.84
C GLU A 348 1.95 -3.73 -16.85
N THR A 349 2.50 -3.13 -15.79
CA THR A 349 2.62 -1.67 -15.69
C THR A 349 4.04 -1.24 -16.01
N VAL A 350 4.21 -0.64 -17.19
CA VAL A 350 5.47 -0.05 -17.62
C VAL A 350 5.65 1.30 -16.94
N GLN A 351 6.78 1.49 -16.27
CA GLN A 351 7.14 2.72 -15.58
C GLN A 351 8.41 3.29 -16.21
N VAL A 352 8.39 4.58 -16.54
CA VAL A 352 9.51 5.28 -17.16
C VAL A 352 10.12 6.25 -16.16
N TYR A 353 11.36 6.02 -15.82
CA TYR A 353 12.13 6.85 -14.90
C TYR A 353 13.23 7.60 -15.66
N VAL A 354 13.49 8.82 -15.25
CA VAL A 354 14.63 9.63 -15.69
C VAL A 354 15.62 9.78 -14.53
N SER A 355 16.90 9.64 -14.86
CA SER A 355 18.03 10.00 -13.97
C SER A 355 18.73 11.21 -14.59
N SER A 356 18.58 12.38 -13.96
CA SER A 356 19.20 13.61 -14.42
C SER A 356 20.64 13.71 -13.94
N PRO A 357 21.63 14.00 -14.80
CA PRO A 357 23.01 14.17 -14.39
C PRO A 357 23.16 15.22 -13.30
N TYR A 358 23.92 14.94 -12.25
CA TYR A 358 24.29 15.90 -11.21
C TYR A 358 25.63 16.52 -11.58
N THR A 359 25.60 17.79 -12.02
CA THR A 359 26.73 18.47 -12.64
C THR A 359 27.46 19.42 -11.70
N GLN A 360 28.62 19.95 -12.12
CA GLN A 360 29.33 20.96 -11.35
C GLN A 360 28.47 22.24 -11.17
N TYR A 361 27.63 22.59 -12.14
CA TYR A 361 26.69 23.69 -12.02
C TYR A 361 25.70 23.45 -10.88
N ASP A 362 25.17 22.24 -10.75
CA ASP A 362 24.20 21.88 -9.71
C ASP A 362 24.82 22.02 -8.32
N ILE A 363 26.07 21.55 -8.16
CA ILE A 363 26.84 21.69 -6.93
C ILE A 363 27.02 23.15 -6.55
N GLU A 364 27.48 23.99 -7.48
CA GLU A 364 27.78 25.41 -7.28
C GLU A 364 26.54 26.23 -6.98
N ASN A 365 25.42 25.89 -7.61
CA ASN A 365 24.14 26.59 -7.48
C ASN A 365 23.17 25.92 -6.50
N LYS A 366 23.56 24.82 -5.86
CA LYS A 366 22.75 24.06 -4.88
C LYS A 366 21.41 23.61 -5.47
N VAL A 367 21.43 23.14 -6.71
CA VAL A 367 20.25 22.58 -7.35
C VAL A 367 20.00 21.19 -6.75
N GLU A 368 18.79 20.95 -6.28
CA GLU A 368 18.39 19.66 -5.75
C GLU A 368 17.88 18.77 -6.89
N LYS A 369 18.35 17.52 -6.93
CA LYS A 369 17.92 16.48 -7.88
C LYS A 369 17.80 15.16 -7.18
N ALA A 370 16.70 14.48 -7.39
CA ALA A 370 16.59 13.07 -7.02
C ALA A 370 17.39 12.19 -8.01
N SER A 371 17.89 11.06 -7.55
CA SER A 371 18.61 10.10 -8.39
C SER A 371 17.75 9.59 -9.55
N VAL A 372 16.46 9.38 -9.27
CA VAL A 372 15.44 8.98 -10.26
C VAL A 372 14.14 9.73 -10.03
N SER A 373 13.42 9.98 -11.13
CA SER A 373 12.06 10.55 -11.09
C SER A 373 11.17 9.82 -12.09
N LEU A 374 9.99 9.38 -11.64
CA LEU A 374 8.96 8.83 -12.52
C LEU A 374 8.44 9.95 -13.42
N VAL A 375 8.51 9.75 -14.73
CA VAL A 375 8.10 10.74 -15.74
C VAL A 375 6.96 10.26 -16.65
N GLY A 376 6.65 8.97 -16.61
CA GLY A 376 5.53 8.40 -17.35
C GLY A 376 5.29 6.94 -16.95
N PHE A 377 4.07 6.50 -17.14
CA PHE A 377 3.69 5.10 -16.99
C PHE A 377 2.48 4.79 -17.85
N ASP A 378 2.33 3.52 -18.18
CA ASP A 378 1.15 2.98 -18.82
C ASP A 378 0.98 1.51 -18.45
N LYS A 379 -0.23 1.00 -18.53
CA LYS A 379 -0.54 -0.39 -18.23
C LYS A 379 -1.04 -1.08 -19.50
N THR A 380 -0.54 -2.28 -19.76
CA THR A 380 -0.98 -3.09 -20.90
C THR A 380 -2.45 -3.49 -20.76
N GLU A 381 -3.08 -3.83 -21.85
CA GLU A 381 -4.25 -4.68 -21.84
C GLU A 381 -3.87 -6.07 -21.32
N LEU A 382 -4.86 -6.96 -21.21
CA LEU A 382 -4.61 -8.34 -20.80
C LEU A 382 -3.82 -9.08 -21.89
N ILE A 383 -2.59 -9.47 -21.58
CA ILE A 383 -1.71 -10.20 -22.51
C ILE A 383 -1.79 -11.70 -22.22
N GLU A 384 -2.21 -12.48 -23.18
CA GLU A 384 -2.23 -13.95 -23.11
C GLU A 384 -0.79 -14.52 -23.12
N PRO A 385 -0.57 -15.75 -22.58
CA PRO A 385 0.73 -16.41 -22.64
C PRO A 385 1.31 -16.47 -24.06
N GLY A 386 2.52 -15.96 -24.22
CA GLY A 386 3.25 -15.88 -25.50
C GLY A 386 2.86 -14.71 -26.41
N GLU A 387 1.85 -13.93 -26.05
CA GLU A 387 1.46 -12.72 -26.80
C GLU A 387 2.23 -11.49 -26.33
N SER A 388 2.17 -10.41 -27.10
CA SER A 388 2.89 -9.17 -26.83
C SER A 388 2.03 -7.94 -27.14
N GLU A 389 2.29 -6.85 -26.41
CA GLU A 389 1.74 -5.54 -26.66
C GLU A 389 2.86 -4.50 -26.73
N THR A 390 2.73 -3.50 -27.63
CA THR A 390 3.66 -2.38 -27.70
C THR A 390 2.99 -1.14 -27.15
N LEU A 391 3.49 -0.63 -26.05
CA LEU A 391 3.08 0.64 -25.45
C LEU A 391 3.82 1.82 -26.06
N SER A 392 3.15 2.97 -26.12
CA SER A 392 3.72 4.24 -26.58
C SER A 392 3.38 5.32 -25.56
N ILE A 393 4.35 5.65 -24.71
CA ILE A 393 4.18 6.57 -23.57
C ILE A 393 4.72 7.95 -23.99
N GLU A 394 3.85 8.96 -23.97
CA GLU A 394 4.22 10.35 -24.19
C GLU A 394 4.60 11.01 -22.88
N ILE A 395 5.74 11.72 -22.87
CA ILE A 395 6.32 12.33 -21.68
C ILE A 395 6.56 13.81 -21.99
N ASP A 396 5.93 14.69 -21.23
CA ASP A 396 6.17 16.12 -21.33
C ASP A 396 7.62 16.44 -20.91
N GLY A 397 8.29 17.29 -21.68
CA GLY A 397 9.67 17.70 -21.43
C GLY A 397 9.87 18.37 -20.07
N ASP A 398 8.84 19.01 -19.54
CA ASP A 398 8.92 19.64 -18.22
C ASP A 398 9.12 18.60 -17.08
N TYR A 399 8.66 17.35 -17.26
CA TYR A 399 8.87 16.28 -16.26
C TYR A 399 10.31 15.74 -16.22
N VAL A 400 11.09 15.94 -17.28
CA VAL A 400 12.50 15.53 -17.30
C VAL A 400 13.46 16.64 -16.87
N ALA A 401 12.94 17.85 -16.67
CA ALA A 401 13.71 18.99 -16.24
C ALA A 401 13.83 19.05 -14.70
N SER A 402 14.88 19.69 -14.19
CA SER A 402 15.08 19.94 -12.77
C SER A 402 14.90 21.42 -12.47
N TYR A 403 14.14 21.75 -11.43
CA TYR A 403 13.90 23.15 -11.07
C TYR A 403 15.10 23.75 -10.33
N ASP A 404 15.64 24.84 -10.86
CA ASP A 404 16.70 25.63 -10.23
C ASP A 404 16.12 26.78 -9.41
N ALA A 405 15.84 26.50 -8.14
CA ALA A 405 15.24 27.47 -7.21
C ALA A 405 16.18 28.65 -6.86
N TYR A 406 17.48 28.43 -6.87
CA TYR A 406 18.47 29.40 -6.38
C TYR A 406 19.16 30.18 -7.50
N GLY A 407 19.36 29.55 -8.64
CA GLY A 407 20.01 30.17 -9.79
C GLY A 407 19.01 30.88 -10.72
N ALA A 408 18.48 30.14 -11.67
CA ALA A 408 17.63 30.69 -12.72
C ALA A 408 16.15 30.82 -12.34
N LYS A 409 15.67 30.09 -11.33
CA LYS A 409 14.25 29.91 -10.99
C LYS A 409 13.45 29.38 -12.18
N THR A 410 14.06 28.49 -12.94
CA THR A 410 13.54 27.87 -14.15
C THR A 410 13.87 26.37 -14.13
N TYR A 411 13.26 25.66 -15.06
CA TYR A 411 13.62 24.27 -15.33
C TYR A 411 14.79 24.15 -16.32
#